data_5da75de4e62d6a015337eead6a35871b
#
_entry.id   5da75de4e62d6a015337eead6a35871b
#
_cell.length_a   1.000
_cell.length_b   1.000
_cell.length_c   1.000
_cell.angle_alpha   90.00
_cell.angle_beta   90.00
_cell.angle_gamma   90.00
#
_symmetry.space_group_name_H-M   'P 1'
#
loop_
_entity.id
_entity.type
_entity.pdbx_description
1 polymer ?
#
loop_
_entity_poly.entity_id
_entity_poly.type
_entity_poly.pdbx_seq_one_letter_code
_entity_poly.pdbx_strand_id
1 'polypeptide(L)'
;MRYDLEAIDRNFPAILSAIGWKPSRSNEKRMSGACPIHNGKDANFHLDLQPDGKWLAICRSQCGGTGWNATRFLADYLHLSHADAIIKAAELAGIRPEDEAPGKTSLSKPSPPISPQKDTARLEMISAAIASKRDAFLSSYTSSAWDADFWHSSEIILPPCHREQAQLFARHLFAPEDILWMGDEYDSGKPRHAAHFRTRDEWLEEIELPPRIAAGTFLPGSVSRSAGSLATTPFIVIESDDLIGRKPTTDAERVENRKQCAALIRFMQDRFKLNLRAVIDTAGKSLHGYFDRPSPAAIEALEEIAEALAIDSQVITRAHNPLRLPGCIHSITGQPAHLCYLNPKHF
;
A
#
# COMPACT_ATOMS: atom_id res chain seq x y z
N MET A 1 -15.04 -17.75 19.07
CA MET A 1 -16.26 -17.75 18.23
C MET A 1 -15.85 -18.06 16.80
N ARG A 2 -16.46 -19.04 16.18
CA ARG A 2 -16.20 -19.44 14.80
C ARG A 2 -17.44 -19.12 13.96
N TYR A 3 -17.26 -18.54 12.78
CA TYR A 3 -18.34 -18.16 11.87
C TYR A 3 -18.19 -18.87 10.53
N ASP A 4 -19.30 -19.16 9.86
CA ASP A 4 -19.33 -19.68 8.49
C ASP A 4 -18.98 -18.54 7.51
N LEU A 5 -17.69 -18.47 7.11
CA LEU A 5 -17.18 -17.46 6.19
C LEU A 5 -17.77 -17.59 4.78
N GLU A 6 -18.13 -18.81 4.36
CA GLU A 6 -18.77 -19.03 3.08
C GLU A 6 -20.19 -18.46 3.04
N ALA A 7 -20.93 -18.66 4.14
CA ALA A 7 -22.25 -18.06 4.26
C ALA A 7 -22.17 -16.52 4.29
N ILE A 8 -21.14 -15.94 4.92
CA ILE A 8 -20.89 -14.50 4.91
C ILE A 8 -20.67 -14.02 3.47
N ASP A 9 -19.80 -14.68 2.69
CA ASP A 9 -19.49 -14.27 1.32
C ASP A 9 -20.67 -14.45 0.35
N ARG A 10 -21.56 -15.43 0.58
CA ARG A 10 -22.83 -15.57 -0.16
C ARG A 10 -23.81 -14.44 0.14
N ASN A 11 -23.75 -13.87 1.33
CA ASN A 11 -24.61 -12.76 1.78
C ASN A 11 -23.98 -11.36 1.55
N PHE A 12 -22.90 -11.25 0.79
CA PHE A 12 -22.22 -9.98 0.55
C PHE A 12 -23.13 -8.87 0.00
N PRO A 13 -24.08 -9.12 -0.93
CA PRO A 13 -25.04 -8.10 -1.36
C PRO A 13 -25.89 -7.53 -0.22
N ALA A 14 -26.33 -8.39 0.71
CA ALA A 14 -27.10 -7.96 1.88
C ALA A 14 -26.23 -7.10 2.84
N ILE A 15 -24.98 -7.47 3.02
CA ILE A 15 -24.01 -6.71 3.82
C ILE A 15 -23.80 -5.31 3.22
N LEU A 16 -23.60 -5.21 1.89
CA LEU A 16 -23.46 -3.93 1.20
C LEU A 16 -24.73 -3.07 1.32
N SER A 17 -25.89 -3.69 1.20
CA SER A 17 -27.17 -2.99 1.42
C SER A 17 -27.31 -2.46 2.86
N ALA A 18 -26.89 -3.23 3.86
CA ALA A 18 -26.93 -2.86 5.27
C ALA A 18 -26.02 -1.66 5.61
N ILE A 19 -24.91 -1.47 4.88
CA ILE A 19 -24.06 -0.28 5.01
C ILE A 19 -24.52 0.90 4.11
N GLY A 20 -25.69 0.78 3.48
CA GLY A 20 -26.30 1.85 2.68
C GLY A 20 -25.84 1.91 1.22
N TRP A 21 -25.03 0.96 0.73
CA TRP A 21 -24.66 0.94 -0.69
C TRP A 21 -25.84 0.56 -1.57
N LYS A 22 -26.04 1.33 -2.66
CA LYS A 22 -27.10 1.11 -3.63
C LYS A 22 -26.49 0.92 -5.03
N PRO A 23 -26.70 -0.23 -5.68
CA PRO A 23 -26.23 -0.43 -7.03
C PRO A 23 -27.01 0.47 -8.01
N SER A 24 -26.32 1.04 -8.98
CA SER A 24 -26.93 1.77 -10.10
C SER A 24 -27.43 0.82 -11.18
N ARG A 25 -26.87 -0.39 -11.25
CA ARG A 25 -27.30 -1.49 -12.14
C ARG A 25 -27.21 -2.80 -11.39
N SER A 26 -28.19 -3.68 -11.57
CA SER A 26 -28.24 -5.00 -10.93
C SER A 26 -28.90 -6.02 -11.84
N ASN A 27 -28.32 -7.23 -11.88
CA ASN A 27 -28.92 -8.44 -12.42
C ASN A 27 -28.57 -9.63 -11.50
N GLU A 28 -29.02 -10.84 -11.85
CA GLU A 28 -28.82 -12.04 -11.04
C GLU A 28 -27.34 -12.41 -10.76
N LYS A 29 -26.41 -11.98 -11.64
CA LYS A 29 -24.99 -12.38 -11.57
C LYS A 29 -24.05 -11.21 -11.29
N ARG A 30 -24.52 -9.96 -11.43
CA ARG A 30 -23.69 -8.77 -11.26
C ARG A 30 -24.49 -7.59 -10.75
N MET A 31 -23.87 -6.86 -9.81
CA MET A 31 -24.31 -5.52 -9.40
C MET A 31 -23.17 -4.53 -9.64
N SER A 32 -23.49 -3.30 -9.99
CA SER A 32 -22.47 -2.25 -10.16
C SER A 32 -22.98 -0.91 -9.67
N GLY A 33 -22.07 -0.08 -9.15
CA GLY A 33 -22.40 1.23 -8.59
C GLY A 33 -21.15 2.03 -8.23
N ALA A 34 -21.37 3.14 -7.54
CA ALA A 34 -20.29 3.94 -6.98
C ALA A 34 -19.53 3.14 -5.93
N CYS A 35 -18.20 3.27 -5.89
CA CYS A 35 -17.41 2.58 -4.90
C CYS A 35 -17.56 3.21 -3.53
N PRO A 36 -17.97 2.46 -2.49
CA PRO A 36 -18.15 3.03 -1.15
C PRO A 36 -16.82 3.34 -0.45
N ILE A 37 -15.70 2.68 -0.82
CA ILE A 37 -14.41 2.89 -0.15
C ILE A 37 -13.82 4.27 -0.48
N HIS A 38 -13.83 4.68 -1.76
CA HIS A 38 -13.26 5.98 -2.16
C HIS A 38 -14.31 7.01 -2.56
N ASN A 39 -15.59 6.76 -2.28
CA ASN A 39 -16.72 7.66 -2.57
C ASN A 39 -16.80 8.09 -4.05
N GLY A 40 -16.48 7.17 -4.96
CA GLY A 40 -16.49 7.43 -6.40
C GLY A 40 -17.89 7.81 -6.92
N LYS A 41 -17.96 8.61 -7.97
CA LYS A 41 -19.23 8.98 -8.62
C LYS A 41 -19.62 7.99 -9.73
N ASP A 42 -18.64 7.27 -10.28
CA ASP A 42 -18.83 6.36 -11.40
C ASP A 42 -19.14 4.93 -10.94
N ALA A 43 -19.85 4.16 -11.76
CA ALA A 43 -20.22 2.77 -11.49
C ALA A 43 -19.02 1.80 -11.71
N ASN A 44 -17.89 2.09 -11.09
CA ASN A 44 -16.65 1.32 -11.21
C ASN A 44 -16.49 0.22 -10.16
N PHE A 45 -17.40 0.15 -9.18
CA PHE A 45 -17.46 -0.92 -8.20
C PHE A 45 -18.43 -1.99 -8.70
N HIS A 46 -17.93 -3.21 -8.86
CA HIS A 46 -18.67 -4.36 -9.36
C HIS A 46 -18.68 -5.45 -8.29
N LEU A 47 -19.83 -6.04 -8.10
CA LEU A 47 -20.04 -7.23 -7.28
C LEU A 47 -20.48 -8.35 -8.21
N ASP A 48 -19.64 -9.38 -8.37
CA ASP A 48 -19.83 -10.48 -9.30
C ASP A 48 -20.08 -11.79 -8.55
N LEU A 49 -21.15 -12.51 -8.93
CA LEU A 49 -21.44 -13.86 -8.44
C LEU A 49 -20.48 -14.87 -9.07
N GLN A 50 -19.77 -15.60 -8.24
CA GLN A 50 -18.82 -16.62 -8.63
C GLN A 50 -19.54 -17.98 -8.84
N PRO A 51 -18.92 -18.93 -9.57
CA PRO A 51 -19.53 -20.27 -9.81
C PRO A 51 -19.82 -21.07 -8.53
N ASP A 52 -19.12 -20.79 -7.43
CA ASP A 52 -19.30 -21.42 -6.11
C ASP A 52 -20.43 -20.77 -5.27
N GLY A 53 -21.13 -19.79 -5.85
CA GLY A 53 -22.22 -19.07 -5.19
C GLY A 53 -21.80 -17.95 -4.25
N LYS A 54 -20.50 -17.65 -4.14
CA LYS A 54 -19.98 -16.52 -3.36
C LYS A 54 -19.94 -15.26 -4.22
N TRP A 55 -20.00 -14.11 -3.58
CA TRP A 55 -19.86 -12.84 -4.26
C TRP A 55 -18.46 -12.25 -4.06
N LEU A 56 -17.90 -11.69 -5.12
CA LEU A 56 -16.61 -11.02 -5.11
C LEU A 56 -16.79 -9.58 -5.60
N ALA A 57 -16.31 -8.62 -4.82
CA ALA A 57 -16.33 -7.20 -5.22
C ALA A 57 -15.01 -6.79 -5.85
N ILE A 58 -15.06 -5.94 -6.87
CA ILE A 58 -13.90 -5.33 -7.53
C ILE A 58 -14.19 -3.87 -7.82
N CYS A 59 -13.30 -2.98 -7.41
CA CYS A 59 -13.29 -1.60 -7.89
C CYS A 59 -12.26 -1.45 -9.01
N ARG A 60 -12.70 -1.05 -10.20
CA ARG A 60 -11.83 -0.86 -11.38
C ARG A 60 -11.25 0.56 -11.50
N SER A 61 -11.35 1.35 -10.44
CA SER A 61 -10.85 2.71 -10.36
C SER A 61 -9.74 2.82 -9.30
N GLN A 62 -9.84 3.75 -8.38
CA GLN A 62 -8.81 4.13 -7.40
C GLN A 62 -8.39 3.03 -6.40
N CYS A 63 -9.22 1.98 -6.21
CA CYS A 63 -8.90 0.89 -5.28
C CYS A 63 -8.01 -0.22 -5.87
N GLY A 64 -7.43 -0.02 -7.05
CA GLY A 64 -6.38 -0.88 -7.61
C GLY A 64 -6.82 -2.26 -8.13
N GLY A 65 -8.11 -2.50 -8.37
CA GLY A 65 -8.60 -3.73 -9.00
C GLY A 65 -8.45 -5.01 -8.15
N THR A 66 -8.17 -4.89 -6.86
CA THR A 66 -8.11 -6.03 -5.92
C THR A 66 -9.53 -6.57 -5.68
N GLY A 67 -9.70 -7.88 -5.77
CA GLY A 67 -10.97 -8.52 -5.40
C GLY A 67 -11.16 -8.56 -3.88
N TRP A 68 -12.35 -8.24 -3.41
CA TRP A 68 -12.76 -8.35 -2.02
C TRP A 68 -13.82 -9.43 -1.85
N ASN A 69 -13.64 -10.30 -0.88
CA ASN A 69 -14.75 -10.99 -0.24
C ASN A 69 -15.40 -10.06 0.80
N ALA A 70 -16.51 -10.48 1.39
CA ALA A 70 -17.29 -9.63 2.29
C ALA A 70 -16.51 -9.16 3.52
N THR A 71 -15.73 -10.04 4.14
CA THR A 71 -14.95 -9.72 5.35
C THR A 71 -13.82 -8.75 5.06
N ARG A 72 -13.06 -8.99 3.98
CA ARG A 72 -11.98 -8.09 3.58
C ARG A 72 -12.50 -6.72 3.15
N PHE A 73 -13.63 -6.67 2.45
CA PHE A 73 -14.26 -5.42 2.09
C PHE A 73 -14.64 -4.60 3.33
N LEU A 74 -15.24 -5.23 4.35
CA LEU A 74 -15.60 -4.53 5.58
C LEU A 74 -14.38 -4.11 6.40
N ALA A 75 -13.32 -4.91 6.40
CA ALA A 75 -12.06 -4.53 7.02
C ALA A 75 -11.52 -3.22 6.40
N ASP A 76 -11.47 -3.15 5.05
CA ASP A 76 -10.99 -1.98 4.32
C ASP A 76 -11.97 -0.78 4.44
N TYR A 77 -13.28 -1.03 4.39
CA TYR A 77 -14.31 0.01 4.41
C TYR A 77 -14.50 0.66 5.78
N LEU A 78 -14.45 -0.16 6.86
CA LEU A 78 -14.66 0.29 8.24
C LEU A 78 -13.35 0.41 9.02
N HIS A 79 -12.19 0.15 8.38
CA HIS A 79 -10.88 0.13 9.02
C HIS A 79 -10.81 -0.79 10.25
N LEU A 80 -11.39 -1.98 10.11
CA LEU A 80 -11.46 -2.98 11.18
C LEU A 80 -10.31 -3.98 11.08
N SER A 81 -9.94 -4.59 12.20
CA SER A 81 -9.13 -5.81 12.17
C SER A 81 -9.88 -6.92 11.43
N HIS A 82 -9.15 -7.91 10.88
CA HIS A 82 -9.78 -9.03 10.19
C HIS A 82 -10.79 -9.79 11.09
N ALA A 83 -10.47 -9.96 12.37
CA ALA A 83 -11.34 -10.60 13.34
C ALA A 83 -12.64 -9.79 13.59
N ASP A 84 -12.53 -8.48 13.77
CA ASP A 84 -13.67 -7.61 13.96
C ASP A 84 -14.52 -7.49 12.69
N ALA A 85 -13.89 -7.52 11.53
CA ALA A 85 -14.58 -7.52 10.23
C ALA A 85 -15.40 -8.81 10.03
N ILE A 86 -14.92 -9.97 10.48
CA ILE A 86 -15.70 -11.23 10.45
C ILE A 86 -16.93 -11.10 11.34
N ILE A 87 -16.76 -10.62 12.57
CA ILE A 87 -17.86 -10.42 13.52
C ILE A 87 -18.91 -9.46 12.92
N LYS A 88 -18.44 -8.34 12.37
CA LYS A 88 -19.30 -7.31 11.76
C LYS A 88 -20.01 -7.83 10.52
N ALA A 89 -19.32 -8.58 9.67
CA ALA A 89 -19.92 -9.21 8.48
C ALA A 89 -21.01 -10.20 8.87
N ALA A 90 -20.76 -11.04 9.87
CA ALA A 90 -21.73 -12.00 10.39
C ALA A 90 -22.97 -11.30 10.98
N GLU A 91 -22.76 -10.23 11.75
CA GLU A 91 -23.84 -9.38 12.30
C GLU A 91 -24.71 -8.82 11.17
N LEU A 92 -24.11 -8.18 10.17
CA LEU A 92 -24.84 -7.56 9.05
C LEU A 92 -25.52 -8.59 8.14
N ALA A 93 -24.97 -9.80 8.05
CA ALA A 93 -25.54 -10.93 7.30
C ALA A 93 -26.59 -11.73 8.13
N GLY A 94 -26.75 -11.46 9.42
CA GLY A 94 -27.62 -12.23 10.31
C GLY A 94 -27.13 -13.64 10.57
N ILE A 95 -25.81 -13.91 10.47
CA ILE A 95 -25.18 -15.22 10.67
C ILE A 95 -24.72 -15.34 12.12
N ARG A 96 -25.12 -16.43 12.79
CA ARG A 96 -24.74 -16.72 14.19
C ARG A 96 -23.44 -17.51 14.25
N PRO A 97 -22.68 -17.44 15.36
CA PRO A 97 -21.53 -18.30 15.59
C PRO A 97 -21.90 -19.78 15.58
N GLU A 98 -21.03 -20.63 15.06
CA GLU A 98 -21.24 -22.10 15.00
C GLU A 98 -21.36 -22.77 16.39
N ASP A 99 -20.85 -22.12 17.44
CA ASP A 99 -20.83 -22.64 18.81
C ASP A 99 -22.15 -22.41 19.60
N GLU A 100 -23.14 -21.74 19.02
CA GLU A 100 -24.46 -21.56 19.62
C GLU A 100 -25.46 -22.62 19.11
N ALA A 101 -25.43 -23.81 19.71
CA ALA A 101 -26.51 -24.79 19.57
C ALA A 101 -27.85 -24.22 20.09
N PRO A 102 -28.99 -24.56 19.47
CA PRO A 102 -30.29 -23.97 19.82
C PRO A 102 -30.76 -24.37 21.20
N GLY A 103 -30.58 -23.49 22.16
CA GLY A 103 -31.07 -23.76 23.52
C GLY A 103 -30.96 -22.54 24.44
N LYS A 104 -32.08 -21.83 24.55
CA LYS A 104 -32.42 -20.76 25.52
C LYS A 104 -32.23 -19.32 25.04
N THR A 105 -33.30 -18.79 24.49
CA THR A 105 -33.62 -17.37 24.36
C THR A 105 -33.48 -16.63 25.68
N SER A 106 -32.46 -15.76 25.74
CA SER A 106 -32.50 -14.61 26.65
C SER A 106 -32.58 -13.37 25.78
N LEU A 107 -33.73 -12.73 25.80
CA LEU A 107 -33.97 -11.42 25.22
C LEU A 107 -33.12 -10.40 25.97
N SER A 108 -31.90 -10.13 25.47
CA SER A 108 -31.16 -8.95 25.87
C SER A 108 -31.71 -7.75 25.10
N LYS A 109 -32.09 -6.70 25.86
CA LYS A 109 -32.53 -5.41 25.31
C LYS A 109 -31.56 -4.91 24.25
N PRO A 110 -32.06 -4.31 23.16
CA PRO A 110 -31.17 -3.68 22.15
C PRO A 110 -30.35 -2.60 22.85
N SER A 111 -29.02 -2.71 22.72
CA SER A 111 -28.09 -1.66 23.13
C SER A 111 -28.39 -0.38 22.32
N PRO A 112 -28.38 0.80 22.95
CA PRO A 112 -28.62 2.04 22.23
C PRO A 112 -27.62 2.21 21.08
N PRO A 113 -28.01 2.85 19.96
CA PRO A 113 -27.11 3.05 18.81
C PRO A 113 -25.87 3.80 19.28
N ILE A 114 -24.70 3.23 18.98
CA ILE A 114 -23.38 3.84 19.27
C ILE A 114 -23.28 5.12 18.46
N SER A 115 -23.16 6.25 19.14
CA SER A 115 -23.08 7.56 18.50
C SER A 115 -21.78 7.68 17.70
N PRO A 116 -21.79 8.21 16.46
CA PRO A 116 -20.59 8.39 15.63
C PRO A 116 -19.47 9.19 16.31
N GLN A 117 -19.81 10.06 17.27
CA GLN A 117 -18.84 10.87 18.02
C GLN A 117 -17.96 10.07 18.98
N LYS A 118 -18.44 8.93 19.51
CA LYS A 118 -17.63 8.10 20.44
C LYS A 118 -16.56 7.30 19.69
N ASP A 119 -16.82 6.89 18.46
CA ASP A 119 -15.87 6.14 17.67
C ASP A 119 -14.74 7.04 17.17
N THR A 120 -15.04 8.28 16.76
CA THR A 120 -14.03 9.26 16.36
C THR A 120 -13.04 9.55 17.48
N ALA A 121 -13.54 9.84 18.70
CA ALA A 121 -12.70 10.09 19.86
C ALA A 121 -11.82 8.89 20.25
N ARG A 122 -12.33 7.66 20.11
CA ARG A 122 -11.57 6.43 20.35
C ARG A 122 -10.45 6.25 19.30
N LEU A 123 -10.73 6.48 18.04
CA LEU A 123 -9.75 6.42 16.94
C LEU A 123 -8.67 7.50 17.11
N GLU A 124 -9.05 8.70 17.51
CA GLU A 124 -8.11 9.79 17.83
C GLU A 124 -7.20 9.42 19.01
N MET A 125 -7.72 8.80 20.06
CA MET A 125 -6.92 8.32 21.20
C MET A 125 -5.94 7.21 20.79
N ILE A 126 -6.36 6.27 19.95
CA ILE A 126 -5.49 5.19 19.44
C ILE A 126 -4.41 5.79 18.56
N SER A 127 -4.75 6.68 17.65
CA SER A 127 -3.82 7.40 16.79
C SER A 127 -2.80 8.21 17.59
N ALA A 128 -3.23 8.91 18.62
CA ALA A 128 -2.35 9.65 19.52
C ALA A 128 -1.40 8.74 20.31
N ALA A 129 -1.87 7.59 20.77
CA ALA A 129 -1.05 6.62 21.48
C ALA A 129 0.00 5.96 20.56
N ILE A 130 -0.35 5.67 19.31
CA ILE A 130 0.57 5.18 18.28
C ILE A 130 1.60 6.25 17.96
N ALA A 131 1.18 7.50 17.73
CA ALA A 131 2.07 8.62 17.45
C ALA A 131 3.10 8.83 18.57
N SER A 132 2.66 8.81 19.83
CA SER A 132 3.55 8.95 20.98
C SER A 132 4.60 7.86 21.07
N LYS A 133 4.25 6.59 20.80
CA LYS A 133 5.22 5.48 20.77
C LYS A 133 6.19 5.62 19.61
N ARG A 134 5.70 5.96 18.43
CA ARG A 134 6.52 6.18 17.25
C ARG A 134 7.57 7.26 17.47
N ASP A 135 7.15 8.40 18.03
CA ASP A 135 8.05 9.52 18.31
C ASP A 135 9.16 9.12 19.29
N ALA A 136 8.85 8.30 20.29
CA ALA A 136 9.85 7.75 21.22
C ALA A 136 10.88 6.83 20.50
N PHE A 137 10.43 5.99 19.54
CA PHE A 137 11.34 5.12 18.77
C PHE A 137 12.18 5.92 17.77
N LEU A 138 11.63 6.90 17.12
CA LEU A 138 12.30 7.64 16.05
C LEU A 138 13.16 8.80 16.55
N SER A 139 12.95 9.27 17.78
CA SER A 139 13.62 10.46 18.31
C SER A 139 15.17 10.38 18.25
N SER A 140 15.75 9.21 18.51
CA SER A 140 17.19 8.99 18.47
C SER A 140 17.78 8.91 17.04
N TYR A 141 16.94 8.82 16.02
CA TYR A 141 17.33 8.70 14.60
C TYR A 141 17.03 9.98 13.82
N THR A 142 16.37 10.97 14.44
CA THR A 142 16.00 12.20 13.77
C THR A 142 17.21 13.12 13.58
N SER A 143 17.48 13.52 12.35
CA SER A 143 18.53 14.48 11.98
C SER A 143 17.94 15.65 11.18
N SER A 144 18.40 16.88 11.44
CA SER A 144 18.07 18.03 10.61
C SER A 144 18.81 18.04 9.26
N ALA A 145 19.92 17.31 9.18
CA ALA A 145 20.76 17.16 7.99
C ALA A 145 20.60 15.77 7.34
N TRP A 146 19.43 15.14 7.46
CA TRP A 146 19.18 13.77 7.03
C TRP A 146 19.55 13.50 5.56
N ASP A 147 19.32 14.47 4.68
CA ASP A 147 19.66 14.43 3.26
C ASP A 147 21.18 14.37 3.03
N ALA A 148 21.92 15.25 3.70
CA ALA A 148 23.38 15.25 3.68
C ALA A 148 23.95 13.98 4.33
N ASP A 149 23.34 13.47 5.42
CA ASP A 149 23.74 12.24 6.09
C ASP A 149 23.61 11.02 5.16
N PHE A 150 22.53 10.93 4.38
CA PHE A 150 22.37 9.90 3.36
C PHE A 150 23.35 10.07 2.21
N TRP A 151 23.48 11.28 1.67
CA TRP A 151 24.39 11.59 0.57
C TRP A 151 25.83 11.21 0.90
N HIS A 152 26.34 11.62 2.06
CA HIS A 152 27.70 11.31 2.49
C HIS A 152 27.92 9.84 2.83
N SER A 153 26.88 9.08 3.18
CA SER A 153 26.95 7.65 3.44
C SER A 153 26.76 6.78 2.21
N SER A 154 26.49 7.36 1.05
CA SER A 154 26.35 6.64 -0.23
C SER A 154 27.69 6.02 -0.62
N GLU A 155 27.66 4.75 -1.07
CA GLU A 155 28.89 4.03 -1.47
C GLU A 155 29.44 4.50 -2.82
N ILE A 156 28.62 5.21 -3.61
CA ILE A 156 29.04 5.79 -4.88
C ILE A 156 28.68 7.27 -4.93
N ILE A 157 29.44 8.01 -5.73
CA ILE A 157 29.15 9.43 -5.97
C ILE A 157 27.87 9.55 -6.80
N LEU A 158 26.89 10.23 -6.24
CA LEU A 158 25.62 10.47 -6.91
C LEU A 158 25.75 11.67 -7.86
N PRO A 159 25.32 11.58 -9.12
CA PRO A 159 25.38 12.68 -10.06
C PRO A 159 24.35 13.76 -9.70
N PRO A 160 24.65 15.05 -9.94
CA PRO A 160 23.69 16.12 -9.74
C PRO A 160 22.57 16.11 -10.79
N CYS A 161 22.80 15.50 -11.95
CA CYS A 161 21.83 15.40 -13.03
C CYS A 161 20.76 14.35 -12.71
N HIS A 162 19.52 14.77 -12.63
CA HIS A 162 18.39 13.91 -12.27
C HIS A 162 18.19 12.73 -13.21
N ARG A 163 18.40 12.91 -14.52
CA ARG A 163 18.33 11.83 -15.52
C ARG A 163 19.37 10.74 -15.24
N GLU A 164 20.60 11.15 -14.94
CA GLU A 164 21.67 10.21 -14.61
C GLU A 164 21.39 9.44 -13.33
N GLN A 165 20.70 10.07 -12.36
CA GLN A 165 20.27 9.39 -11.12
C GLN A 165 19.32 8.24 -11.41
N ALA A 166 18.37 8.42 -12.34
CA ALA A 166 17.42 7.35 -12.72
C ALA A 166 18.15 6.14 -13.34
N GLN A 167 19.06 6.42 -14.27
CA GLN A 167 19.86 5.38 -14.93
C GLN A 167 20.80 4.69 -13.95
N LEU A 168 21.42 5.46 -13.04
CA LEU A 168 22.32 4.94 -12.01
C LEU A 168 21.56 4.00 -11.06
N PHE A 169 20.38 4.42 -10.61
CA PHE A 169 19.50 3.61 -9.76
C PHE A 169 19.17 2.26 -10.42
N ALA A 170 18.68 2.28 -11.66
CA ALA A 170 18.33 1.05 -12.36
C ALA A 170 19.55 0.14 -12.58
N ARG A 171 20.69 0.73 -13.01
CA ARG A 171 21.93 0.00 -13.28
C ARG A 171 22.48 -0.74 -12.08
N HIS A 172 22.38 -0.15 -10.88
CA HIS A 172 23.01 -0.69 -9.69
C HIS A 172 22.10 -1.55 -8.82
N LEU A 173 20.78 -1.53 -9.05
CA LEU A 173 19.84 -2.30 -8.26
C LEU A 173 19.28 -3.53 -8.99
N PHE A 174 19.39 -3.59 -10.31
CA PHE A 174 18.84 -4.69 -11.10
C PHE A 174 19.89 -5.27 -12.05
N ALA A 175 19.82 -6.58 -12.29
CA ALA A 175 20.70 -7.27 -13.26
C ALA A 175 20.37 -6.87 -14.72
N PRO A 176 21.32 -7.01 -15.69
CA PRO A 176 21.12 -6.65 -17.08
C PRO A 176 19.86 -7.25 -17.71
N GLU A 177 19.59 -8.51 -17.39
CA GLU A 177 18.51 -9.33 -17.92
C GLU A 177 17.18 -9.21 -17.14
N ASP A 178 17.18 -8.53 -16.00
CA ASP A 178 15.96 -8.32 -15.20
C ASP A 178 14.92 -7.54 -16.01
N ILE A 179 13.74 -8.11 -16.17
CA ILE A 179 12.62 -7.42 -16.81
C ILE A 179 11.98 -6.48 -15.81
N LEU A 180 12.08 -5.19 -16.05
CA LEU A 180 11.54 -4.12 -15.23
C LEU A 180 10.27 -3.56 -15.86
N TRP A 181 9.30 -3.24 -15.00
CA TRP A 181 8.19 -2.41 -15.41
C TRP A 181 8.53 -0.95 -15.12
N MET A 182 8.46 -0.10 -16.16
CA MET A 182 8.49 1.35 -16.01
C MET A 182 7.33 1.98 -16.78
N GLY A 183 6.71 3.02 -16.23
CA GLY A 183 5.54 3.64 -16.83
C GLY A 183 5.00 4.81 -16.02
N ASP A 184 3.81 5.26 -16.37
CA ASP A 184 3.05 6.25 -15.61
C ASP A 184 2.24 5.63 -14.48
N GLU A 185 1.84 6.46 -13.52
CA GLU A 185 1.07 6.04 -12.34
C GLU A 185 -0.27 5.43 -12.70
N TYR A 186 -0.94 6.00 -13.69
CA TYR A 186 -2.30 5.67 -14.07
C TYR A 186 -2.41 5.29 -15.55
N ASP A 187 -2.06 4.07 -15.86
CA ASP A 187 -2.47 3.44 -17.12
C ASP A 187 -3.91 2.90 -17.06
N SER A 188 -4.72 3.41 -16.12
CA SER A 188 -6.11 3.01 -15.99
C SER A 188 -6.91 3.44 -17.22
N GLY A 189 -7.26 2.48 -18.07
CA GLY A 189 -8.06 2.69 -19.28
C GLY A 189 -7.27 2.70 -20.58
N LYS A 190 -5.95 2.69 -20.57
CA LYS A 190 -5.11 2.43 -21.75
C LYS A 190 -4.85 0.94 -21.92
N PRO A 191 -4.65 0.43 -23.15
CA PRO A 191 -4.25 -0.96 -23.36
C PRO A 191 -2.99 -1.24 -22.53
N ARG A 192 -2.98 -2.39 -21.84
CA ARG A 192 -1.81 -2.89 -21.14
C ARG A 192 -0.69 -3.09 -22.16
N HIS A 193 0.36 -2.31 -22.08
CA HIS A 193 1.40 -2.34 -23.11
C HIS A 193 2.55 -3.22 -22.66
N ALA A 194 2.87 -4.24 -23.47
CA ALA A 194 4.12 -4.99 -23.38
C ALA A 194 5.35 -4.05 -23.39
N ALA A 195 5.25 -2.88 -24.02
CA ALA A 195 6.29 -1.87 -24.09
C ALA A 195 6.74 -1.30 -22.72
N HIS A 196 5.94 -1.48 -21.66
CA HIS A 196 6.34 -1.12 -20.29
C HIS A 196 7.21 -2.18 -19.59
N PHE A 197 7.40 -3.35 -20.21
CA PHE A 197 8.16 -4.47 -19.66
C PHE A 197 9.34 -4.74 -20.58
N ARG A 198 10.52 -4.27 -20.16
CA ARG A 198 11.77 -4.43 -20.92
C ARG A 198 12.86 -4.86 -19.94
N THR A 199 13.93 -5.42 -20.47
CA THR A 199 15.13 -5.67 -19.68
C THR A 199 15.70 -4.36 -19.15
N ARG A 200 16.45 -4.43 -18.03
CA ARG A 200 17.14 -3.27 -17.51
C ARG A 200 18.00 -2.58 -18.58
N ASP A 201 18.76 -3.36 -19.36
CA ASP A 201 19.65 -2.79 -20.37
C ASP A 201 18.89 -2.11 -21.50
N GLU A 202 17.77 -2.66 -21.98
CA GLU A 202 16.89 -2.00 -22.95
C GLU A 202 16.34 -0.66 -22.41
N TRP A 203 16.01 -0.58 -21.10
CA TRP A 203 15.62 0.68 -20.49
C TRP A 203 16.76 1.71 -20.44
N LEU A 204 18.00 1.26 -20.21
CA LEU A 204 19.17 2.15 -20.14
C LEU A 204 19.57 2.73 -21.50
N GLU A 205 19.06 2.21 -22.63
CA GLU A 205 19.20 2.79 -23.96
C GLU A 205 18.31 4.03 -24.17
N GLU A 206 17.25 4.18 -23.36
CA GLU A 206 16.35 5.33 -23.45
C GLU A 206 17.00 6.59 -22.88
N ILE A 207 16.79 7.72 -23.58
CA ILE A 207 17.28 9.03 -23.12
C ILE A 207 16.56 9.47 -21.85
N GLU A 208 15.26 9.24 -21.77
CA GLU A 208 14.41 9.57 -20.62
C GLU A 208 13.64 8.34 -20.17
N LEU A 209 13.78 7.99 -18.90
CA LEU A 209 13.03 6.91 -18.30
C LEU A 209 11.63 7.39 -17.85
N PRO A 210 10.61 6.52 -17.90
CA PRO A 210 9.28 6.82 -17.35
C PRO A 210 9.35 7.19 -15.86
N PRO A 211 8.34 7.92 -15.33
CA PRO A 211 8.42 8.48 -13.97
C PRO A 211 8.26 7.46 -12.84
N ARG A 212 7.89 6.23 -13.16
CA ARG A 212 7.64 5.19 -12.15
C ARG A 212 8.32 3.88 -12.51
N ILE A 213 8.72 3.14 -11.48
CA ILE A 213 9.28 1.80 -11.54
C ILE A 213 8.61 0.90 -10.51
N ALA A 214 8.54 -0.41 -10.76
CA ALA A 214 8.17 -1.40 -9.74
C ALA A 214 9.43 -1.90 -9.00
N ALA A 215 9.30 -2.23 -7.71
CA ALA A 215 10.42 -2.77 -6.92
C ALA A 215 10.72 -4.24 -7.22
N GLY A 216 9.83 -4.96 -7.91
CA GLY A 216 10.01 -6.34 -8.37
C GLY A 216 10.42 -6.44 -9.82
N THR A 217 10.95 -7.61 -10.20
CA THR A 217 11.20 -7.98 -11.61
C THR A 217 10.05 -8.82 -12.14
N PHE A 218 9.91 -8.92 -13.46
CA PHE A 218 8.76 -9.54 -14.10
C PHE A 218 9.15 -10.73 -14.97
N LEU A 219 8.19 -11.63 -15.19
CA LEU A 219 8.36 -12.78 -16.08
C LEU A 219 8.45 -12.32 -17.56
N PRO A 220 9.23 -13.02 -18.41
CA PRO A 220 9.25 -12.76 -19.84
C PRO A 220 7.84 -12.80 -20.45
N GLY A 221 7.53 -11.83 -21.32
CA GLY A 221 6.22 -11.71 -21.96
C GLY A 221 5.13 -11.11 -21.08
N SER A 222 5.47 -10.56 -19.92
CA SER A 222 4.50 -9.84 -19.07
C SER A 222 3.85 -8.68 -19.81
N VAL A 223 2.53 -8.55 -19.66
CA VAL A 223 1.72 -7.46 -20.23
C VAL A 223 0.88 -6.75 -19.15
N SER A 224 1.04 -7.18 -17.90
CA SER A 224 0.27 -6.65 -16.76
C SER A 224 1.16 -6.58 -15.53
N ARG A 225 1.11 -5.45 -14.84
CA ARG A 225 1.73 -5.25 -13.54
C ARG A 225 0.86 -5.85 -12.44
N SER A 226 1.03 -7.13 -12.19
CA SER A 226 0.29 -7.90 -11.18
C SER A 226 1.22 -8.80 -10.37
N ALA A 227 0.79 -9.24 -9.20
CA ALA A 227 1.57 -10.16 -8.38
C ALA A 227 1.92 -11.47 -9.12
N GLY A 228 1.00 -11.98 -9.94
CA GLY A 228 1.21 -13.21 -10.74
C GLY A 228 2.18 -13.04 -11.90
N SER A 229 2.58 -11.81 -12.25
CA SER A 229 3.57 -11.52 -13.30
C SER A 229 4.97 -11.29 -12.74
N LEU A 230 5.16 -11.31 -11.42
CA LEU A 230 6.47 -11.12 -10.80
C LEU A 230 7.34 -12.36 -11.00
N ALA A 231 8.56 -12.16 -11.45
CA ALA A 231 9.62 -13.18 -11.48
C ALA A 231 10.32 -13.23 -10.12
N THR A 232 10.75 -12.07 -9.62
CA THR A 232 11.38 -11.94 -8.29
C THR A 232 10.91 -10.68 -7.56
N THR A 233 11.12 -10.67 -6.26
CA THR A 233 10.84 -9.51 -5.40
C THR A 233 12.10 -9.18 -4.61
N PRO A 234 13.13 -8.58 -5.26
CA PRO A 234 14.44 -8.39 -4.66
C PRO A 234 14.46 -7.38 -3.52
N PHE A 235 13.45 -6.50 -3.47
CA PHE A 235 13.37 -5.42 -2.50
C PHE A 235 12.02 -5.40 -1.78
N ILE A 236 12.06 -4.87 -0.53
CA ILE A 236 10.93 -4.22 0.10
C ILE A 236 11.18 -2.71 0.10
N VAL A 237 10.11 -1.93 0.13
CA VAL A 237 10.22 -0.48 0.24
C VAL A 237 9.55 -0.03 1.53
N ILE A 238 10.22 0.84 2.27
CA ILE A 238 9.70 1.47 3.47
C ILE A 238 9.34 2.91 3.13
N GLU A 239 8.09 3.23 3.30
CA GLU A 239 7.51 4.55 3.04
C GLU A 239 6.48 4.89 4.12
N SER A 240 6.35 6.16 4.47
CA SER A 240 5.27 6.66 5.28
C SER A 240 4.80 8.04 4.82
N ASP A 241 3.50 8.14 4.61
CA ASP A 241 2.83 9.33 4.10
C ASP A 241 2.26 10.24 5.20
N ASP A 242 2.19 9.77 6.45
CA ASP A 242 1.49 10.42 7.56
C ASP A 242 2.14 10.22 8.94
N LEU A 243 3.49 10.22 8.98
CA LEU A 243 4.23 10.08 10.24
C LEU A 243 3.88 11.15 11.30
N ILE A 244 3.44 12.31 10.87
CA ILE A 244 2.98 13.39 11.77
C ILE A 244 1.52 13.20 12.26
N GLY A 245 0.95 11.99 12.11
CA GLY A 245 -0.42 11.66 12.55
C GLY A 245 -1.52 12.10 11.59
N ARG A 246 -1.19 12.77 10.50
CA ARG A 246 -2.09 13.15 9.39
C ARG A 246 -1.28 13.38 8.13
N LYS A 247 -1.95 13.43 6.99
CA LYS A 247 -1.28 13.77 5.72
C LYS A 247 -0.79 15.21 5.75
N PRO A 248 0.49 15.48 5.42
CA PRO A 248 1.02 16.82 5.37
C PRO A 248 0.34 17.65 4.27
N THR A 249 -0.07 18.85 4.60
CA THR A 249 -0.77 19.79 3.70
C THR A 249 0.08 20.99 3.30
N THR A 250 1.02 21.38 4.16
CA THR A 250 1.94 22.50 3.92
C THR A 250 3.35 22.01 3.55
N ASP A 251 4.17 22.88 2.97
CA ASP A 251 5.55 22.52 2.63
C ASP A 251 6.39 22.26 3.89
N ALA A 252 6.17 23.00 4.95
CA ALA A 252 6.85 22.76 6.24
C ALA A 252 6.51 21.36 6.80
N GLU A 253 5.25 20.95 6.73
CA GLU A 253 4.82 19.61 7.13
C GLU A 253 5.40 18.51 6.23
N ARG A 254 5.52 18.76 4.92
CA ARG A 254 6.17 17.82 3.99
C ARG A 254 7.65 17.63 4.33
N VAL A 255 8.34 18.75 4.65
CA VAL A 255 9.74 18.69 5.10
C VAL A 255 9.87 17.88 6.39
N GLU A 256 9.01 18.14 7.38
CA GLU A 256 9.03 17.40 8.64
C GLU A 256 8.70 15.92 8.43
N ASN A 257 7.72 15.58 7.59
CA ASN A 257 7.40 14.19 7.29
C ASN A 257 8.57 13.45 6.62
N ARG A 258 9.27 14.08 5.67
CA ARG A 258 10.48 13.50 5.07
C ARG A 258 11.59 13.28 6.09
N LYS A 259 11.80 14.20 7.00
CA LYS A 259 12.76 14.04 8.11
C LYS A 259 12.39 12.84 9.00
N GLN A 260 11.13 12.65 9.32
CA GLN A 260 10.64 11.49 10.07
C GLN A 260 10.76 10.20 9.26
N CYS A 261 10.50 10.23 7.95
CA CYS A 261 10.76 9.08 7.07
C CYS A 261 12.25 8.69 7.07
N ALA A 262 13.15 9.66 7.04
CA ALA A 262 14.60 9.42 7.14
C ALA A 262 14.96 8.72 8.45
N ALA A 263 14.41 9.19 9.57
CA ALA A 263 14.59 8.55 10.88
C ALA A 263 14.04 7.12 10.89
N LEU A 264 12.88 6.88 10.28
CA LEU A 264 12.30 5.55 10.13
C LEU A 264 13.20 4.61 9.32
N ILE A 265 13.75 5.06 8.19
CA ILE A 265 14.67 4.29 7.37
C ILE A 265 15.93 3.91 8.17
N ARG A 266 16.51 4.84 8.92
CA ARG A 266 17.65 4.58 9.81
C ARG A 266 17.30 3.60 10.95
N PHE A 267 16.13 3.75 11.54
CA PHE A 267 15.61 2.82 12.55
C PHE A 267 15.51 1.39 11.98
N MET A 268 15.01 1.22 10.75
CA MET A 268 14.94 -0.07 10.08
C MET A 268 16.32 -0.69 9.84
N GLN A 269 17.30 0.11 9.40
CA GLN A 269 18.69 -0.35 9.27
C GLN A 269 19.27 -0.84 10.59
N ASP A 270 19.08 -0.06 11.67
CA ASP A 270 19.73 -0.36 12.94
C ASP A 270 19.02 -1.45 13.74
N ARG A 271 17.71 -1.39 13.89
CA ARG A 271 16.96 -2.30 14.76
C ARG A 271 16.56 -3.60 14.08
N PHE A 272 16.17 -3.53 12.81
CA PHE A 272 15.81 -4.72 12.04
C PHE A 272 16.97 -5.29 11.24
N LYS A 273 18.14 -4.61 11.25
CA LYS A 273 19.32 -5.01 10.47
C LYS A 273 19.02 -5.19 8.99
N LEU A 274 18.08 -4.41 8.47
CA LEU A 274 17.77 -4.43 7.06
C LEU A 274 18.89 -3.77 6.26
N ASN A 275 19.28 -4.38 5.16
CA ASN A 275 20.30 -3.87 4.27
C ASN A 275 19.71 -2.82 3.33
N LEU A 276 20.00 -1.54 3.57
CA LEU A 276 19.54 -0.42 2.75
C LEU A 276 20.28 -0.39 1.42
N ARG A 277 19.54 -0.28 0.32
CA ARG A 277 20.08 -0.20 -1.03
C ARG A 277 19.95 1.18 -1.65
N ALA A 278 18.81 1.84 -1.46
CA ALA A 278 18.62 3.20 -1.97
C ALA A 278 17.65 4.00 -1.11
N VAL A 279 17.81 5.31 -1.13
CA VAL A 279 16.83 6.27 -0.61
C VAL A 279 16.50 7.28 -1.70
N ILE A 280 15.22 7.42 -2.00
CA ILE A 280 14.69 8.38 -2.95
C ILE A 280 13.84 9.41 -2.22
N ASP A 281 14.20 10.69 -2.29
CA ASP A 281 13.26 11.77 -1.96
C ASP A 281 12.27 11.90 -3.11
N THR A 282 11.01 11.61 -2.84
CA THR A 282 9.95 11.62 -3.85
C THR A 282 9.59 13.01 -4.36
N ALA A 283 10.22 14.06 -3.82
CA ALA A 283 9.86 15.46 -3.98
C ALA A 283 8.40 15.79 -3.56
N GLY A 284 7.74 14.84 -2.92
CA GLY A 284 6.41 14.97 -2.35
C GLY A 284 6.48 15.11 -0.83
N LYS A 285 5.81 14.19 -0.16
CA LYS A 285 5.68 14.15 1.30
C LYS A 285 6.52 13.09 1.99
N SER A 286 7.03 12.09 1.24
CA SER A 286 7.70 10.91 1.79
C SER A 286 9.03 10.61 1.12
N LEU A 287 9.80 9.71 1.75
CA LEU A 287 10.97 9.07 1.16
C LEU A 287 10.63 7.60 0.88
N HIS A 288 11.22 7.04 -0.18
CA HIS A 288 11.25 5.60 -0.43
C HIS A 288 12.59 5.02 0.00
N GLY A 289 12.61 4.21 1.04
CA GLY A 289 13.79 3.42 1.44
C GLY A 289 13.72 2.01 0.85
N TYR A 290 14.58 1.69 -0.11
CA TYR A 290 14.70 0.37 -0.71
C TYR A 290 15.64 -0.49 0.12
N PHE A 291 15.15 -1.64 0.59
CA PHE A 291 15.95 -2.61 1.34
C PHE A 291 15.96 -3.95 0.60
N ASP A 292 17.07 -4.69 0.73
CA ASP A 292 17.06 -6.09 0.31
C ASP A 292 15.88 -6.80 0.98
N ARG A 293 15.20 -7.66 0.22
CA ARG A 293 14.06 -8.39 0.76
C ARG A 293 14.50 -9.31 1.90
N PRO A 294 14.01 -9.12 3.11
CA PRO A 294 14.35 -9.97 4.24
C PRO A 294 13.62 -11.32 4.18
N SER A 295 13.85 -12.18 5.16
CA SER A 295 13.16 -13.46 5.29
C SER A 295 11.64 -13.27 5.44
N PRO A 296 10.81 -14.26 5.06
CA PRO A 296 9.36 -14.19 5.25
C PRO A 296 8.94 -13.86 6.68
N ALA A 297 9.59 -14.48 7.69
CA ALA A 297 9.32 -14.20 9.10
C ALA A 297 9.62 -12.74 9.49
N ALA A 298 10.67 -12.13 8.91
CA ALA A 298 10.95 -10.72 9.14
C ALA A 298 9.93 -9.80 8.45
N ILE A 299 9.38 -10.20 7.31
CA ILE A 299 8.28 -9.47 6.64
C ILE A 299 7.03 -9.50 7.52
N GLU A 300 6.63 -10.67 8.03
CA GLU A 300 5.49 -10.80 8.95
C GLU A 300 5.66 -9.90 10.18
N ALA A 301 6.85 -9.90 10.81
CA ALA A 301 7.15 -9.01 11.93
C ALA A 301 7.09 -7.51 11.56
N LEU A 302 7.49 -7.15 10.34
CA LEU A 302 7.36 -5.77 9.83
C LEU A 302 5.90 -5.38 9.61
N GLU A 303 5.07 -6.30 9.09
CA GLU A 303 3.64 -6.06 8.89
C GLU A 303 2.91 -5.83 10.23
N GLU A 304 3.26 -6.58 11.27
CA GLU A 304 2.68 -6.41 12.61
C GLU A 304 2.94 -5.02 13.22
N ILE A 305 4.08 -4.40 12.91
CA ILE A 305 4.45 -3.08 13.43
C ILE A 305 4.18 -1.93 12.44
N ALA A 306 3.81 -2.24 11.21
CA ALA A 306 3.67 -1.25 10.14
C ALA A 306 2.69 -0.14 10.53
N GLU A 307 1.52 -0.50 11.07
CA GLU A 307 0.52 0.46 11.52
C GLU A 307 1.06 1.36 12.64
N ALA A 308 1.74 0.78 13.64
CA ALA A 308 2.31 1.51 14.77
C ALA A 308 3.41 2.52 14.36
N LEU A 309 4.09 2.26 13.24
CA LEU A 309 5.13 3.12 12.68
C LEU A 309 4.62 3.97 11.51
N ALA A 310 3.33 3.89 11.19
CA ALA A 310 2.70 4.53 10.03
C ALA A 310 3.39 4.18 8.69
N ILE A 311 3.88 2.94 8.57
CA ILE A 311 4.45 2.43 7.32
C ILE A 311 3.31 2.00 6.40
N ASP A 312 3.39 2.36 5.13
CA ASP A 312 2.48 1.80 4.12
C ASP A 312 2.78 0.32 3.88
N SER A 313 1.97 -0.57 4.49
CA SER A 313 2.13 -2.02 4.37
C SER A 313 2.01 -2.53 2.93
N GLN A 314 1.29 -1.81 2.05
CA GLN A 314 1.14 -2.20 0.65
C GLN A 314 2.47 -2.12 -0.11
N VAL A 315 3.35 -1.19 0.26
CA VAL A 315 4.65 -1.03 -0.39
C VAL A 315 5.63 -2.12 0.06
N ILE A 316 5.49 -2.63 1.30
CA ILE A 316 6.27 -3.77 1.80
C ILE A 316 5.93 -5.04 1.02
N THR A 317 4.65 -5.30 0.78
CA THR A 317 4.16 -6.59 0.27
C THR A 317 3.96 -6.64 -1.23
N ARG A 318 3.72 -5.49 -1.88
CA ARG A 318 3.36 -5.40 -3.30
C ARG A 318 4.50 -4.84 -4.13
N ALA A 319 5.52 -5.65 -4.39
CA ALA A 319 6.66 -5.25 -5.23
C ALA A 319 6.29 -4.85 -6.68
N HIS A 320 5.05 -5.09 -7.10
CA HIS A 320 4.50 -4.65 -8.38
C HIS A 320 3.87 -3.26 -8.34
N ASN A 321 3.80 -2.59 -7.18
CA ASN A 321 3.27 -1.23 -7.09
C ASN A 321 4.19 -0.23 -7.80
N PRO A 322 3.62 0.83 -8.45
CA PRO A 322 4.40 1.86 -9.11
C PRO A 322 4.99 2.80 -8.07
N LEU A 323 6.29 2.81 -7.97
CA LEU A 323 7.07 3.69 -7.10
C LEU A 323 7.73 4.79 -7.93
N ARG A 324 7.98 5.93 -7.33
CA ARG A 324 8.62 7.04 -8.02
C ARG A 324 10.08 6.72 -8.34
N LEU A 325 10.45 6.94 -9.61
CA LEU A 325 11.84 6.83 -10.06
C LEU A 325 12.60 8.14 -9.75
N PRO A 326 13.89 8.10 -9.35
CA PRO A 326 14.69 9.32 -9.23
C PRO A 326 14.70 10.12 -10.54
N GLY A 327 14.77 11.44 -10.46
CA GLY A 327 14.82 12.31 -11.62
C GLY A 327 13.48 12.69 -12.23
N CYS A 328 12.40 11.99 -11.91
CA CYS A 328 11.09 12.36 -12.42
C CYS A 328 10.52 13.59 -11.70
N ILE A 329 9.79 14.42 -12.43
CA ILE A 329 9.11 15.60 -11.87
C ILE A 329 7.85 15.15 -11.12
N HIS A 330 7.70 15.61 -9.89
CA HIS A 330 6.49 15.37 -9.10
C HIS A 330 5.36 16.26 -9.61
N SER A 331 4.22 15.67 -10.01
CA SER A 331 3.12 16.37 -10.67
C SER A 331 2.48 17.51 -9.84
N ILE A 332 2.53 17.40 -8.51
CA ILE A 332 1.92 18.41 -7.60
C ILE A 332 2.92 19.49 -7.21
N THR A 333 4.16 19.10 -6.86
CA THR A 333 5.16 20.06 -6.37
C THR A 333 5.99 20.70 -7.47
N GLY A 334 6.00 20.11 -8.69
CA GLY A 334 6.86 20.55 -9.79
C GLY A 334 8.36 20.31 -9.56
N GLN A 335 8.73 19.66 -8.45
CA GLN A 335 10.11 19.38 -8.09
C GLN A 335 10.56 17.99 -8.58
N PRO A 336 11.82 17.81 -8.95
CA PRO A 336 12.35 16.50 -9.32
C PRO A 336 12.55 15.63 -8.07
N ALA A 337 12.25 14.34 -8.21
CA ALA A 337 12.65 13.34 -7.23
C ALA A 337 14.17 13.16 -7.23
N HIS A 338 14.76 12.92 -6.06
CA HIS A 338 16.21 12.83 -5.89
C HIS A 338 16.63 11.48 -5.33
N LEU A 339 17.72 10.94 -5.89
CA LEU A 339 18.43 9.83 -5.28
C LEU A 339 19.34 10.38 -4.16
N CYS A 340 19.00 10.09 -2.90
CA CYS A 340 19.75 10.57 -1.74
C CYS A 340 20.83 9.60 -1.27
N TYR A 341 20.68 8.31 -1.56
CA TYR A 341 21.59 7.24 -1.15
C TYR A 341 21.54 6.09 -2.14
N LEU A 342 22.69 5.50 -2.41
CA LEU A 342 22.79 4.28 -3.21
C LEU A 342 23.93 3.39 -2.72
N ASN A 343 23.60 2.13 -2.43
CA ASN A 343 24.51 1.03 -2.14
C ASN A 343 24.33 -0.02 -3.25
N PRO A 344 25.29 -0.16 -4.18
CA PRO A 344 25.16 -1.05 -5.32
C PRO A 344 24.94 -2.50 -4.94
N LYS A 345 24.17 -3.24 -5.75
CA LYS A 345 24.24 -4.69 -5.78
C LYS A 345 25.37 -5.12 -6.72
N HIS A 346 26.10 -6.12 -6.35
CA HIS A 346 27.04 -6.80 -7.21
C HIS A 346 26.32 -7.99 -7.86
N PHE A 347 26.22 -8.01 -9.17
CA PHE A 347 25.59 -9.03 -10.00
C PHE A 347 26.63 -9.92 -10.65
#